data_5712736d4392ba02bf4f9eb85e08f22d
#
_entry.id   5712736d4392ba02bf4f9eb85e08f22d
#
_cell.length_a   1.000
_cell.length_b   1.000
_cell.length_c   1.000
_cell.angle_alpha   90.00
_cell.angle_beta   90.00
_cell.angle_gamma   90.00
#
_symmetry.space_group_name_H-M   'P 1'
#
loop_
_entity.id
_entity.type
_entity.pdbx_description
1 polymer ?
#
loop_
_entity_poly.entity_id
_entity_poly.type
_entity_poly.pdbx_seq_one_letter_code
_entity_poly.pdbx_strand_id
1 'polypeptide(L)'
;MQPMVSTYYGEHRREGMRNVRRYAFRYGCSAGGLAALLIFLFPRFICALFGLREAAAAAMGAGALRLYCAGTVFAGISILLAGYFQSCNQERESLIISSLRGAIVLIPGVLFFSFLRMDLFWWMFPAVEVLSLGLWIIRFLAGRGRTEEFDGSRVYTSTVNRGNQDMTLVTGEAGAFCEKWEASPRQTYYVTMTIEELCVVILRDGGGDDVCIEITLVAGQQGEFVLHIRDTAKYFDPFALETGRVSQEGGFDMDAMGVRVVKSKAKDFFYRRYGGFNSLVVKI
;
A
#
# COMPACT_ATOMS: atom_id res chain seq x y z
N MET A 1 -4.11 1.42 4.48
CA MET A 1 -3.49 2.02 3.29
C MET A 1 -2.04 1.57 3.10
N GLN A 2 -1.16 1.80 4.08
CA GLN A 2 0.29 1.53 3.95
C GLN A 2 0.64 0.13 3.42
N PRO A 3 0.13 -0.99 3.97
CA PRO A 3 0.51 -2.32 3.48
C PRO A 3 0.12 -2.58 2.04
N MET A 4 -1.05 -2.06 1.59
CA MET A 4 -1.49 -2.24 0.20
C MET A 4 -0.67 -1.40 -0.76
N VAL A 5 -0.34 -0.14 -0.38
CA VAL A 5 0.50 0.72 -1.22
C VAL A 5 1.90 0.15 -1.35
N SER A 6 2.52 -0.33 -0.26
CA SER A 6 3.85 -0.94 -0.32
C SER A 6 3.89 -2.23 -1.15
N THR A 7 2.82 -3.02 -1.12
CA THR A 7 2.72 -4.20 -1.99
C THR A 7 2.66 -3.80 -3.46
N TYR A 8 1.73 -2.89 -3.83
CA TYR A 8 1.65 -2.42 -5.22
C TYR A 8 2.89 -1.64 -5.67
N TYR A 9 3.59 -1.00 -4.73
CA TYR A 9 4.88 -0.36 -5.00
C TYR A 9 5.94 -1.41 -5.37
N GLY A 10 6.05 -2.49 -4.59
CA GLY A 10 6.95 -3.61 -4.90
C GLY A 10 6.62 -4.34 -6.20
N GLU A 11 5.33 -4.40 -6.55
CA GLU A 11 4.84 -4.94 -7.83
C GLU A 11 4.95 -3.93 -9.00
N HIS A 12 5.44 -2.71 -8.78
CA HIS A 12 5.50 -1.61 -9.75
C HIS A 12 4.14 -1.28 -10.41
N ARG A 13 3.02 -1.62 -9.78
CA ARG A 13 1.64 -1.43 -10.29
C ARG A 13 1.10 -0.04 -9.99
N ARG A 14 1.32 0.91 -10.89
CA ARG A 14 0.85 2.31 -10.76
C ARG A 14 -0.65 2.43 -10.54
N GLU A 15 -1.45 1.63 -11.23
CA GLU A 15 -2.91 1.69 -11.13
C GLU A 15 -3.41 1.26 -9.74
N GLY A 16 -2.86 0.18 -9.19
CA GLY A 16 -3.16 -0.28 -7.85
C GLY A 16 -2.85 0.79 -6.80
N MET A 17 -1.65 1.38 -6.88
CA MET A 17 -1.23 2.48 -5.98
C MET A 17 -2.16 3.69 -6.09
N ARG A 18 -2.53 4.11 -7.32
CA ARG A 18 -3.42 5.24 -7.56
C ARG A 18 -4.82 4.99 -7.00
N ASN A 19 -5.36 3.80 -7.18
CA ASN A 19 -6.67 3.41 -6.69
C ASN A 19 -6.69 3.37 -5.16
N VAL A 20 -5.73 2.70 -4.52
CA VAL A 20 -5.64 2.65 -3.05
C VAL A 20 -5.48 4.06 -2.47
N ARG A 21 -4.63 4.91 -3.06
CA ARG A 21 -4.48 6.31 -2.65
C ARG A 21 -5.82 7.05 -2.75
N ARG A 22 -6.53 6.95 -3.89
CA ARG A 22 -7.82 7.61 -4.11
C ARG A 22 -8.86 7.18 -3.08
N TYR A 23 -8.97 5.88 -2.81
CA TYR A 23 -9.88 5.35 -1.80
C TYR A 23 -9.49 5.81 -0.38
N ALA A 24 -8.21 5.73 -0.04
CA ALA A 24 -7.72 6.17 1.27
C ALA A 24 -8.02 7.65 1.54
N PHE A 25 -7.81 8.52 0.53
CA PHE A 25 -8.18 9.93 0.65
C PHE A 25 -9.68 10.13 0.77
N ARG A 26 -10.51 9.45 -0.04
CA ARG A 26 -11.97 9.55 0.03
C ARG A 26 -12.49 9.11 1.40
N TYR A 27 -12.15 7.92 1.85
CA TYR A 27 -12.62 7.40 3.13
C TYR A 27 -12.00 8.11 4.32
N GLY A 28 -10.71 8.42 4.27
CA GLY A 28 -10.01 9.14 5.33
C GLY A 28 -10.54 10.56 5.53
N CYS A 29 -10.71 11.32 4.43
CA CYS A 29 -11.28 12.66 4.50
C CYS A 29 -12.76 12.65 4.88
N SER A 30 -13.56 11.66 4.39
CA SER A 30 -14.96 11.55 4.77
C SER A 30 -15.14 11.22 6.25
N ALA A 31 -14.46 10.20 6.74
CA ALA A 31 -14.55 9.80 8.15
C ALA A 31 -13.96 10.86 9.09
N GLY A 32 -12.78 11.39 8.76
CA GLY A 32 -12.15 12.47 9.52
C GLY A 32 -12.97 13.76 9.49
N GLY A 33 -13.52 14.13 8.34
CA GLY A 33 -14.40 15.28 8.18
C GLY A 33 -15.70 15.14 8.96
N LEU A 34 -16.31 13.94 8.97
CA LEU A 34 -17.51 13.66 9.76
C LEU A 34 -17.22 13.80 11.26
N ALA A 35 -16.11 13.20 11.72
CA ALA A 35 -15.71 13.32 13.13
C ALA A 35 -15.44 14.77 13.52
N ALA A 36 -14.70 15.51 12.69
CA ALA A 36 -14.45 16.94 12.91
C ALA A 36 -15.75 17.76 12.93
N LEU A 37 -16.70 17.46 12.04
CA LEU A 37 -18.01 18.11 11.99
C LEU A 37 -18.82 17.85 13.29
N LEU A 38 -18.84 16.62 13.77
CA LEU A 38 -19.52 16.27 15.02
C LEU A 38 -18.92 17.05 16.21
N ILE A 39 -17.60 17.11 16.32
CA ILE A 39 -16.91 17.87 17.37
C ILE A 39 -17.22 19.37 17.22
N PHE A 40 -17.21 19.90 15.99
CA PHE A 40 -17.52 21.30 15.69
C PHE A 40 -18.96 21.68 16.08
N LEU A 41 -19.92 20.79 15.85
CA LEU A 41 -21.34 21.03 16.18
C LEU A 41 -21.62 20.91 17.68
N PHE A 42 -20.94 19.97 18.37
CA PHE A 42 -21.18 19.65 19.78
C PHE A 42 -19.98 19.91 20.70
N PRO A 43 -19.27 21.04 20.59
CA PRO A 43 -18.01 21.26 21.34
C PRO A 43 -18.25 21.36 22.84
N ARG A 44 -19.39 21.93 23.28
CA ARG A 44 -19.74 22.01 24.72
C ARG A 44 -19.96 20.63 25.34
N PHE A 45 -20.55 19.68 24.61
CA PHE A 45 -20.73 18.32 25.06
C PHE A 45 -19.37 17.64 25.25
N ILE A 46 -18.44 17.83 24.30
CA ILE A 46 -17.07 17.32 24.40
C ILE A 46 -16.36 17.92 25.62
N CYS A 47 -16.44 19.24 25.79
CA CYS A 47 -15.86 19.91 26.97
C CYS A 47 -16.41 19.34 28.29
N ALA A 48 -17.71 19.11 28.37
CA ALA A 48 -18.34 18.52 29.54
C ALA A 48 -17.87 17.09 29.83
N LEU A 49 -17.68 16.27 28.76
CA LEU A 49 -17.13 14.91 28.85
C LEU A 49 -15.71 14.89 29.45
N PHE A 50 -14.89 15.93 29.14
CA PHE A 50 -13.55 16.13 29.71
C PHE A 50 -13.55 16.87 31.05
N GLY A 51 -14.72 17.05 31.67
CA GLY A 51 -14.84 17.63 33.01
C GLY A 51 -14.79 19.16 33.09
N LEU A 52 -14.78 19.88 31.95
CA LEU A 52 -14.83 21.34 31.89
C LEU A 52 -16.26 21.82 32.23
N ARG A 53 -16.56 22.00 33.52
CA ARG A 53 -17.90 22.37 34.00
C ARG A 53 -18.06 23.87 34.24
N GLU A 54 -16.95 24.59 34.42
CA GLU A 54 -16.99 26.05 34.59
C GLU A 54 -17.40 26.72 33.28
N ALA A 55 -18.37 27.65 33.35
CA ALA A 55 -18.96 28.25 32.16
C ALA A 55 -17.94 29.01 31.29
N ALA A 56 -17.00 29.73 31.92
CA ALA A 56 -15.94 30.46 31.21
C ALA A 56 -14.96 29.52 30.52
N ALA A 57 -14.49 28.48 31.22
CA ALA A 57 -13.58 27.47 30.70
C ALA A 57 -14.23 26.66 29.58
N ALA A 58 -15.51 26.28 29.74
CA ALA A 58 -16.27 25.56 28.71
C ALA A 58 -16.50 26.40 27.45
N ALA A 59 -16.73 27.68 27.57
CA ALA A 59 -16.89 28.61 26.44
C ALA A 59 -15.59 28.77 25.68
N MET A 60 -14.46 28.96 26.37
CA MET A 60 -13.14 29.03 25.76
C MET A 60 -12.73 27.71 25.09
N GLY A 61 -12.94 26.61 25.77
CA GLY A 61 -12.65 25.27 25.23
C GLY A 61 -13.49 24.93 23.99
N ALA A 62 -14.76 25.33 23.97
CA ALA A 62 -15.62 25.16 22.80
C ALA A 62 -15.13 25.97 21.58
N GLY A 63 -14.65 27.20 21.81
CA GLY A 63 -14.01 28.01 20.77
C GLY A 63 -12.73 27.37 20.23
N ALA A 64 -11.85 26.91 21.14
CA ALA A 64 -10.62 26.22 20.80
C ALA A 64 -10.86 24.96 19.98
N LEU A 65 -11.84 24.12 20.38
CA LEU A 65 -12.21 22.89 19.65
C LEU A 65 -12.70 23.17 18.24
N ARG A 66 -13.50 24.23 18.04
CA ARG A 66 -13.95 24.61 16.68
C ARG A 66 -12.79 25.01 15.78
N LEU A 67 -11.84 25.79 16.28
CA LEU A 67 -10.65 26.17 15.52
C LEU A 67 -9.73 24.98 15.26
N TYR A 68 -9.57 24.08 16.24
CA TYR A 68 -8.85 22.84 16.05
C TYR A 68 -9.46 21.99 14.94
N CYS A 69 -10.80 21.82 14.92
CA CYS A 69 -11.52 21.08 13.88
C CYS A 69 -11.30 21.68 12.49
N ALA A 70 -11.20 23.00 12.36
CA ALA A 70 -10.91 23.64 11.08
C ALA A 70 -9.53 23.23 10.53
N GLY A 71 -8.53 23.03 11.40
CA GLY A 71 -7.20 22.54 11.03
C GLY A 71 -7.14 21.03 10.71
N THR A 72 -8.05 20.24 11.27
CA THR A 72 -7.98 18.76 11.23
C THR A 72 -8.05 18.19 9.81
N VAL A 73 -8.76 18.85 8.89
CA VAL A 73 -8.84 18.43 7.48
C VAL A 73 -7.45 18.48 6.83
N PHE A 74 -6.70 19.56 7.03
CA PHE A 74 -5.34 19.72 6.49
C PHE A 74 -4.37 18.78 7.18
N ALA A 75 -4.52 18.56 8.49
CA ALA A 75 -3.80 17.54 9.24
C ALA A 75 -4.01 16.14 8.65
N GLY A 76 -5.25 15.76 8.37
CA GLY A 76 -5.61 14.48 7.78
C GLY A 76 -4.95 14.26 6.41
N ILE A 77 -4.97 15.28 5.56
CA ILE A 77 -4.28 15.25 4.26
C ILE A 77 -2.78 15.04 4.44
N SER A 78 -2.15 15.79 5.33
CA SER A 78 -0.71 15.67 5.61
C SER A 78 -0.33 14.28 6.12
N ILE A 79 -1.13 13.69 7.03
CA ILE A 79 -0.90 12.33 7.56
C ILE A 79 -1.04 11.28 6.46
N LEU A 80 -2.08 11.39 5.60
CA LEU A 80 -2.28 10.46 4.50
C LEU A 80 -1.14 10.55 3.46
N LEU A 81 -0.67 11.77 3.16
CA LEU A 81 0.48 11.97 2.27
C LEU A 81 1.76 11.40 2.86
N ALA A 82 2.07 11.68 4.13
CA ALA A 82 3.26 11.14 4.79
C ALA A 82 3.25 9.61 4.79
N GLY A 83 2.10 8.99 5.12
CA GLY A 83 1.94 7.54 5.07
C GLY A 83 2.05 6.96 3.65
N TYR A 84 1.58 7.67 2.63
CA TYR A 84 1.74 7.28 1.24
C TYR A 84 3.21 7.27 0.82
N PHE A 85 3.94 8.36 1.06
CA PHE A 85 5.36 8.46 0.72
C PHE A 85 6.22 7.44 1.47
N GLN A 86 5.92 7.19 2.74
CA GLN A 86 6.58 6.14 3.51
C GLN A 86 6.37 4.75 2.89
N SER A 87 5.16 4.47 2.40
CA SER A 87 4.84 3.19 1.74
C SER A 87 5.49 3.03 0.37
N CYS A 88 5.89 4.14 -0.27
CA CYS A 88 6.60 4.17 -1.55
C CYS A 88 8.12 4.26 -1.37
N ASN A 89 8.67 3.87 -0.22
CA ASN A 89 10.09 3.96 0.10
C ASN A 89 10.69 5.38 -0.05
N GLN A 90 9.83 6.41 -0.01
CA GLN A 90 10.21 7.82 -0.08
C GLN A 90 10.21 8.43 1.32
N GLU A 91 11.00 7.86 2.22
CA GLU A 91 11.08 8.23 3.63
C GLU A 91 11.41 9.71 3.83
N ARG A 92 12.24 10.28 2.94
CA ARG A 92 12.64 11.69 2.98
C ARG A 92 11.44 12.62 2.87
N GLU A 93 10.50 12.36 1.95
CA GLU A 93 9.30 13.18 1.78
C GLU A 93 8.35 13.04 2.98
N SER A 94 8.17 11.80 3.46
CA SER A 94 7.40 11.53 4.67
C SER A 94 7.97 12.27 5.90
N LEU A 95 9.30 12.26 6.05
CA LEU A 95 9.99 12.90 7.14
C LEU A 95 9.88 14.44 7.07
N ILE A 96 9.96 15.01 5.87
CA ILE A 96 9.80 16.46 5.67
C ILE A 96 8.37 16.90 6.03
N ILE A 97 7.34 16.20 5.56
CA ILE A 97 5.93 16.51 5.90
C ILE A 97 5.76 16.47 7.43
N SER A 98 6.23 15.40 8.06
CA SER A 98 6.08 15.20 9.50
C SER A 98 6.87 16.22 10.32
N SER A 99 8.08 16.59 9.90
CA SER A 99 8.91 17.58 10.58
C SER A 99 8.39 19.01 10.43
N LEU A 100 7.90 19.37 9.23
CA LEU A 100 7.25 20.68 9.03
C LEU A 100 6.07 20.85 9.98
N ARG A 101 5.20 19.86 10.04
CA ARG A 101 4.01 19.87 10.87
C ARG A 101 4.31 19.75 12.36
N GLY A 102 5.21 18.82 12.74
CA GLY A 102 5.48 18.47 14.14
C GLY A 102 6.43 19.40 14.88
N ALA A 103 7.31 20.15 14.17
CA ALA A 103 8.31 20.97 14.80
C ALA A 103 8.56 22.31 14.08
N ILE A 104 8.93 22.27 12.80
CA ILE A 104 9.48 23.43 12.08
C ILE A 104 8.48 24.60 12.00
N VAL A 105 7.21 24.32 11.79
CA VAL A 105 6.14 25.32 11.74
C VAL A 105 5.41 25.43 13.07
N LEU A 106 5.24 24.30 13.77
CA LEU A 106 4.52 24.27 15.05
C LEU A 106 5.22 25.12 16.12
N ILE A 107 6.53 24.91 16.35
CA ILE A 107 7.25 25.61 17.43
C ILE A 107 7.26 27.14 17.23
N PRO A 108 7.65 27.67 16.04
CA PRO A 108 7.55 29.12 15.81
C PRO A 108 6.11 29.62 15.85
N GLY A 109 5.14 28.81 15.38
CA GLY A 109 3.72 29.14 15.44
C GLY A 109 3.23 29.30 16.89
N VAL A 110 3.52 28.35 17.77
CA VAL A 110 3.17 28.42 19.17
C VAL A 110 3.80 29.68 19.81
N LEU A 111 5.10 29.92 19.57
CA LEU A 111 5.78 31.11 20.11
C LEU A 111 5.15 32.41 19.59
N PHE A 112 4.91 32.50 18.29
CA PHE A 112 4.30 33.71 17.71
C PHE A 112 2.91 33.98 18.29
N PHE A 113 2.03 32.98 18.31
CA PHE A 113 0.67 33.12 18.81
C PHE A 113 0.60 33.30 20.34
N SER A 114 1.63 32.84 21.08
CA SER A 114 1.69 33.09 22.56
C SER A 114 1.90 34.55 22.94
N PHE A 115 2.48 35.37 22.04
CA PHE A 115 2.60 36.80 22.24
C PHE A 115 1.32 37.58 21.91
N LEU A 116 0.33 36.89 21.31
CA LEU A 116 -0.95 37.49 20.96
C LEU A 116 -1.96 37.31 22.11
N ARG A 117 -3.14 37.93 21.95
CA ARG A 117 -4.24 37.74 22.88
C ARG A 117 -4.69 36.30 22.89
N MET A 118 -5.19 35.82 24.03
CA MET A 118 -5.66 34.43 24.23
C MET A 118 -6.72 33.98 23.20
N ASP A 119 -7.58 34.91 22.78
CA ASP A 119 -8.61 34.66 21.78
C ASP A 119 -8.01 34.30 20.41
N LEU A 120 -6.83 34.83 20.08
CA LEU A 120 -6.14 34.62 18.83
C LEU A 120 -5.21 33.40 18.92
N PHE A 121 -4.82 32.97 20.11
CA PHE A 121 -3.90 31.86 20.32
C PHE A 121 -4.40 30.54 19.61
N TRP A 122 -5.68 30.26 19.67
CA TRP A 122 -6.26 29.05 19.12
C TRP A 122 -6.24 29.00 17.59
N TRP A 123 -6.04 30.14 16.91
CA TRP A 123 -5.85 30.19 15.47
C TRP A 123 -4.55 29.54 15.01
N MET A 124 -3.63 29.28 15.93
CA MET A 124 -2.39 28.59 15.59
C MET A 124 -2.66 27.19 14.99
N PHE A 125 -3.70 26.46 15.45
CA PHE A 125 -4.00 25.11 14.97
C PHE A 125 -4.27 25.07 13.46
N PRO A 126 -5.25 25.77 12.90
CA PRO A 126 -5.45 25.80 11.46
C PRO A 126 -4.29 26.48 10.72
N ALA A 127 -3.68 27.51 11.27
CA ALA A 127 -2.58 28.23 10.63
C ALA A 127 -1.35 27.32 10.42
N VAL A 128 -0.94 26.59 11.45
CA VAL A 128 0.20 25.67 11.38
C VAL A 128 -0.04 24.55 10.37
N GLU A 129 -1.23 23.96 10.35
CA GLU A 129 -1.55 22.87 9.42
C GLU A 129 -1.58 23.35 7.95
N VAL A 130 -2.22 24.50 7.69
CA VAL A 130 -2.28 25.11 6.34
C VAL A 130 -0.89 25.52 5.86
N LEU A 131 -0.10 26.18 6.74
CA LEU A 131 1.23 26.65 6.39
C LEU A 131 2.19 25.47 6.13
N SER A 132 2.15 24.43 6.98
CA SER A 132 2.97 23.22 6.80
C SER A 132 2.69 22.52 5.49
N LEU A 133 1.41 22.30 5.19
CA LEU A 133 0.98 21.66 3.94
C LEU A 133 1.34 22.54 2.73
N GLY A 134 1.11 23.85 2.83
CA GLY A 134 1.43 24.81 1.78
C GLY A 134 2.93 24.85 1.45
N LEU A 135 3.79 24.92 2.46
CA LEU A 135 5.25 24.89 2.29
C LEU A 135 5.72 23.59 1.63
N TRP A 136 5.15 22.46 2.04
CA TRP A 136 5.46 21.19 1.40
C TRP A 136 5.02 21.18 -0.06
N ILE A 137 3.80 21.63 -0.39
CA ILE A 137 3.29 21.70 -1.77
C ILE A 137 4.18 22.58 -2.64
N ILE A 138 4.53 23.79 -2.16
CA ILE A 138 5.41 24.71 -2.90
C ILE A 138 6.77 24.07 -3.18
N ARG A 139 7.36 23.41 -2.18
CA ARG A 139 8.64 22.70 -2.34
C ARG A 139 8.51 21.56 -3.34
N PHE A 140 7.42 20.79 -3.29
CA PHE A 140 7.17 19.66 -4.18
C PHE A 140 6.99 20.13 -5.64
N LEU A 141 6.20 21.18 -5.87
CA LEU A 141 6.00 21.77 -7.20
C LEU A 141 7.26 22.44 -7.75
N ALA A 142 8.15 22.94 -6.89
CA ALA A 142 9.46 23.47 -7.28
C ALA A 142 10.44 22.39 -7.75
N GLY A 143 10.01 21.15 -7.96
CA GLY A 143 10.81 20.04 -8.49
C GLY A 143 11.82 19.44 -7.49
N ARG A 144 11.73 19.81 -6.22
CA ARG A 144 12.58 19.26 -5.15
C ARG A 144 12.06 17.94 -4.57
N GLY A 145 10.78 17.60 -4.84
CA GLY A 145 10.18 16.31 -4.53
C GLY A 145 10.17 15.43 -5.78
N ARG A 146 11.11 14.51 -5.91
CA ARG A 146 11.07 13.51 -6.99
C ARG A 146 10.27 12.32 -6.53
N THR A 147 9.20 12.00 -7.25
CA THR A 147 8.59 10.67 -7.22
C THR A 147 9.40 9.78 -8.16
N GLU A 148 9.85 8.62 -7.69
CA GLU A 148 10.41 7.61 -8.59
C GLU A 148 9.36 7.25 -9.63
N GLU A 149 9.72 7.43 -10.88
CA GLU A 149 8.86 7.13 -12.01
C GLU A 149 9.13 5.68 -12.40
N PHE A 150 8.19 4.77 -12.07
CA PHE A 150 8.28 3.40 -12.54
C PHE A 150 8.09 3.36 -14.06
N ASP A 151 8.98 2.67 -14.73
CA ASP A 151 8.78 2.32 -16.12
C ASP A 151 7.72 1.20 -16.22
N GLY A 152 6.49 1.58 -16.54
CA GLY A 152 5.37 0.64 -16.67
C GLY A 152 5.56 -0.38 -17.79
N SER A 153 6.52 -0.17 -18.70
CA SER A 153 6.86 -1.13 -19.75
C SER A 153 7.58 -2.38 -19.21
N ARG A 154 8.18 -2.26 -18.00
CA ARG A 154 8.90 -3.35 -17.31
C ARG A 154 7.99 -4.22 -16.46
N VAL A 155 6.68 -4.07 -16.58
CA VAL A 155 5.70 -4.82 -15.79
C VAL A 155 4.70 -5.49 -16.71
N TYR A 156 4.59 -6.80 -16.62
CA TYR A 156 3.53 -7.60 -17.22
C TYR A 156 2.52 -7.99 -16.14
N THR A 157 1.24 -7.88 -16.42
CA THR A 157 0.17 -8.28 -15.49
C THR A 157 -0.87 -9.09 -16.21
N SER A 158 -1.31 -10.20 -15.58
CA SER A 158 -2.40 -11.03 -16.06
C SER A 158 -3.24 -11.53 -14.87
N THR A 159 -4.44 -11.99 -15.16
CA THR A 159 -5.36 -12.53 -14.16
C THR A 159 -5.92 -13.85 -14.66
N VAL A 160 -5.82 -14.88 -13.84
CA VAL A 160 -6.34 -16.22 -14.11
C VAL A 160 -7.41 -16.56 -13.10
N ASN A 161 -8.52 -17.12 -13.55
CA ASN A 161 -9.58 -17.69 -12.72
C ASN A 161 -10.03 -19.03 -13.29
N ARG A 162 -10.79 -19.82 -12.53
CA ARG A 162 -11.27 -21.13 -12.97
C ARG A 162 -12.11 -21.10 -14.25
N GLY A 163 -12.79 -20.01 -14.55
CA GLY A 163 -13.61 -19.83 -15.75
C GLY A 163 -12.81 -19.39 -16.98
N ASN A 164 -11.61 -18.84 -16.78
CA ASN A 164 -10.73 -18.37 -17.86
C ASN A 164 -9.29 -18.84 -17.55
N GLN A 165 -9.06 -20.14 -17.83
CA GLN A 165 -7.81 -20.85 -17.54
C GLN A 165 -6.93 -20.99 -18.79
N ASP A 166 -6.87 -19.97 -19.65
CA ASP A 166 -5.97 -20.04 -20.79
C ASP A 166 -4.51 -19.81 -20.35
N MET A 167 -3.97 -20.83 -19.66
CA MET A 167 -2.58 -20.83 -19.20
C MET A 167 -1.61 -20.72 -20.36
N THR A 168 -1.96 -21.26 -21.53
CA THR A 168 -1.11 -21.20 -22.74
C THR A 168 -0.96 -19.74 -23.21
N LEU A 169 -2.05 -18.97 -23.15
CA LEU A 169 -2.00 -17.55 -23.48
C LEU A 169 -1.15 -16.78 -22.47
N VAL A 170 -1.37 -16.98 -21.16
CA VAL A 170 -0.64 -16.30 -20.10
C VAL A 170 0.85 -16.60 -20.13
N THR A 171 1.22 -17.88 -20.28
CA THR A 171 2.63 -18.28 -20.37
C THR A 171 3.28 -17.81 -21.66
N GLY A 172 2.55 -17.79 -22.78
CA GLY A 172 3.02 -17.24 -24.05
C GLY A 172 3.30 -15.72 -23.97
N GLU A 173 2.39 -14.95 -23.39
CA GLU A 173 2.57 -13.51 -23.18
C GLU A 173 3.72 -13.22 -22.21
N ALA A 174 3.83 -13.98 -21.11
CA ALA A 174 4.93 -13.87 -20.17
C ALA A 174 6.27 -14.22 -20.82
N GLY A 175 6.30 -15.22 -21.69
CA GLY A 175 7.48 -15.58 -22.50
C GLY A 175 7.90 -14.44 -23.42
N ALA A 176 6.96 -13.89 -24.19
CA ALA A 176 7.22 -12.75 -25.07
C ALA A 176 7.68 -11.50 -24.28
N PHE A 177 7.16 -11.29 -23.07
CA PHE A 177 7.63 -10.23 -22.18
C PHE A 177 9.08 -10.47 -21.73
N CYS A 178 9.44 -11.71 -21.36
CA CYS A 178 10.81 -12.07 -20.99
C CYS A 178 11.79 -11.84 -22.16
N GLU A 179 11.42 -12.25 -23.38
CA GLU A 179 12.23 -12.02 -24.59
C GLU A 179 12.43 -10.54 -24.90
N LYS A 180 11.38 -9.72 -24.75
CA LYS A 180 11.46 -8.28 -24.91
C LYS A 180 12.49 -7.64 -23.97
N TRP A 181 12.68 -8.19 -22.80
CA TRP A 181 13.63 -7.71 -21.79
C TRP A 181 14.90 -8.54 -21.71
N GLU A 182 15.28 -9.15 -22.86
CA GLU A 182 16.58 -9.82 -23.07
C GLU A 182 16.84 -10.98 -22.09
N ALA A 183 15.78 -11.66 -21.62
CA ALA A 183 15.92 -12.87 -20.82
C ALA A 183 16.63 -13.96 -21.63
N SER A 184 17.50 -14.71 -20.99
CA SER A 184 18.04 -15.93 -21.61
C SER A 184 16.92 -16.96 -21.81
N PRO A 185 17.03 -17.87 -22.81
CA PRO A 185 16.04 -18.92 -23.03
C PRO A 185 15.76 -19.76 -21.77
N ARG A 186 16.77 -19.93 -20.95
CA ARG A 186 16.69 -20.63 -19.68
C ARG A 186 15.85 -19.86 -18.63
N GLN A 187 16.03 -18.54 -18.55
CA GLN A 187 15.22 -17.70 -17.64
C GLN A 187 13.77 -17.64 -18.10
N THR A 188 13.53 -17.45 -19.41
CA THR A 188 12.17 -17.48 -20.00
C THR A 188 11.47 -18.77 -19.65
N TYR A 189 12.13 -19.93 -19.85
CA TYR A 189 11.59 -21.24 -19.49
C TYR A 189 11.25 -21.32 -17.99
N TYR A 190 12.13 -20.87 -17.10
CA TYR A 190 11.85 -20.93 -15.66
C TYR A 190 10.73 -20.00 -15.24
N VAL A 191 10.61 -18.82 -15.84
CA VAL A 191 9.50 -17.89 -15.55
C VAL A 191 8.17 -18.49 -15.96
N THR A 192 8.06 -18.98 -17.20
CA THR A 192 6.82 -19.57 -17.73
C THR A 192 6.42 -20.84 -16.98
N MET A 193 7.37 -21.74 -16.71
CA MET A 193 7.15 -22.92 -15.89
C MET A 193 6.71 -22.56 -14.46
N THR A 194 7.32 -21.54 -13.83
CA THR A 194 6.94 -21.12 -12.49
C THR A 194 5.50 -20.60 -12.44
N ILE A 195 5.07 -19.84 -13.45
CA ILE A 195 3.70 -19.36 -13.57
C ILE A 195 2.75 -20.54 -13.67
N GLU A 196 3.03 -21.47 -14.58
CA GLU A 196 2.18 -22.64 -14.83
C GLU A 196 2.02 -23.51 -13.58
N GLU A 197 3.12 -23.94 -12.99
CA GLU A 197 3.12 -24.84 -11.84
C GLU A 197 2.42 -24.24 -10.61
N LEU A 198 2.72 -22.97 -10.30
CA LEU A 198 2.10 -22.32 -9.16
C LEU A 198 0.61 -22.07 -9.38
N CYS A 199 0.20 -21.63 -10.57
CA CYS A 199 -1.21 -21.43 -10.87
C CYS A 199 -2.01 -22.74 -10.83
N VAL A 200 -1.49 -23.82 -11.42
CA VAL A 200 -2.13 -25.14 -11.41
C VAL A 200 -2.34 -25.62 -9.98
N VAL A 201 -1.31 -25.55 -9.15
CA VAL A 201 -1.39 -26.00 -7.75
C VAL A 201 -2.34 -25.12 -6.93
N ILE A 202 -2.34 -23.80 -7.10
CA ILE A 202 -3.26 -22.89 -6.41
C ILE A 202 -4.70 -23.15 -6.82
N LEU A 203 -4.99 -23.37 -8.10
CA LEU A 203 -6.34 -23.65 -8.60
C LEU A 203 -6.84 -25.02 -8.14
N ARG A 204 -5.97 -26.01 -8.01
CA ARG A 204 -6.31 -27.35 -7.56
C ARG A 204 -6.55 -27.42 -6.05
N ASP A 205 -5.56 -26.96 -5.27
CA ASP A 205 -5.50 -27.20 -3.83
C ASP A 205 -5.98 -25.99 -2.99
N GLY A 206 -6.09 -24.82 -3.60
CA GLY A 206 -6.47 -23.58 -2.93
C GLY A 206 -7.91 -23.49 -2.41
N GLY A 207 -8.78 -24.43 -2.78
CA GLY A 207 -10.15 -24.60 -2.31
C GLY A 207 -11.05 -23.37 -2.51
N GLY A 208 -12.21 -23.58 -3.14
CA GLY A 208 -13.21 -22.54 -3.45
C GLY A 208 -13.46 -22.44 -4.96
N ASP A 209 -14.69 -22.07 -5.33
CA ASP A 209 -15.07 -21.99 -6.75
C ASP A 209 -14.65 -20.66 -7.39
N ASP A 210 -14.49 -19.60 -6.60
CA ASP A 210 -14.16 -18.25 -7.05
C ASP A 210 -12.67 -17.87 -6.78
N VAL A 211 -11.74 -18.79 -7.06
CA VAL A 211 -10.32 -18.47 -6.92
C VAL A 211 -9.88 -17.61 -8.09
N CYS A 212 -9.36 -16.42 -7.77
CA CYS A 212 -8.78 -15.48 -8.71
C CYS A 212 -7.28 -15.35 -8.41
N ILE A 213 -6.44 -15.52 -9.44
CA ILE A 213 -4.99 -15.39 -9.34
C ILE A 213 -4.55 -14.18 -10.16
N GLU A 214 -3.95 -13.21 -9.51
CA GLU A 214 -3.28 -12.08 -10.15
C GLU A 214 -1.79 -12.40 -10.29
N ILE A 215 -1.27 -12.28 -11.51
CA ILE A 215 0.13 -12.50 -11.85
C ILE A 215 0.73 -11.16 -12.21
N THR A 216 1.87 -10.82 -11.61
CA THR A 216 2.65 -9.62 -11.96
C THR A 216 4.11 -10.02 -12.12
N LEU A 217 4.65 -9.85 -13.32
CA LEU A 217 6.05 -10.12 -13.65
C LEU A 217 6.78 -8.80 -13.87
N VAL A 218 7.86 -8.58 -13.15
CA VAL A 218 8.67 -7.36 -13.18
C VAL A 218 10.05 -7.68 -13.72
N ALA A 219 10.48 -6.98 -14.79
CA ALA A 219 11.85 -7.05 -15.30
C ALA A 219 12.74 -6.06 -14.55
N GLY A 220 13.67 -6.56 -13.74
CA GLY A 220 14.64 -5.79 -12.99
C GLY A 220 15.71 -5.13 -13.87
N GLN A 221 16.49 -4.20 -13.29
CA GLN A 221 17.54 -3.48 -14.02
C GLN A 221 18.78 -4.34 -14.30
N GLN A 222 18.99 -5.41 -13.54
CA GLN A 222 20.17 -6.28 -13.63
C GLN A 222 19.90 -7.60 -14.37
N GLY A 223 18.81 -7.67 -15.16
CA GLY A 223 18.43 -8.88 -15.88
C GLY A 223 17.79 -9.95 -15.00
N GLU A 224 17.34 -9.59 -13.80
CA GLU A 224 16.54 -10.44 -12.91
C GLU A 224 15.05 -10.26 -13.19
N PHE A 225 14.29 -11.32 -12.96
CA PHE A 225 12.83 -11.29 -13.07
C PHE A 225 12.23 -11.58 -11.70
N VAL A 226 11.27 -10.76 -11.30
CA VAL A 226 10.53 -10.95 -10.05
C VAL A 226 9.07 -11.24 -10.38
N LEU A 227 8.64 -12.43 -10.03
CA LEU A 227 7.27 -12.89 -10.22
C LEU A 227 6.50 -12.72 -8.90
N HIS A 228 5.41 -11.96 -8.94
CA HIS A 228 4.46 -11.83 -7.86
C HIS A 228 3.17 -12.55 -8.26
N ILE A 229 2.73 -13.49 -7.44
CA ILE A 229 1.45 -14.17 -7.58
C ILE A 229 0.62 -13.85 -6.36
N ARG A 230 -0.59 -13.32 -6.58
CA ARG A 230 -1.56 -13.06 -5.53
C ARG A 230 -2.85 -13.81 -5.83
N ASP A 231 -3.38 -14.53 -4.85
CA ASP A 231 -4.59 -15.28 -5.02
C ASP A 231 -5.60 -15.09 -3.87
N THR A 232 -6.87 -15.38 -4.17
CA THR A 232 -7.97 -15.31 -3.22
C THR A 232 -8.31 -16.67 -2.59
N ALA A 233 -7.46 -17.69 -2.81
CA ALA A 233 -7.65 -19.03 -2.29
C ALA A 233 -7.67 -19.06 -0.75
N LYS A 234 -8.12 -20.19 -0.19
CA LYS A 234 -7.94 -20.45 1.24
C LYS A 234 -6.44 -20.44 1.59
N TYR A 235 -6.13 -20.38 2.89
CA TYR A 235 -4.74 -20.43 3.32
C TYR A 235 -4.02 -21.65 2.74
N PHE A 236 -3.09 -21.41 1.86
CA PHE A 236 -2.35 -22.45 1.18
C PHE A 236 -0.98 -21.88 0.77
N ASP A 237 0.08 -22.46 1.31
CA ASP A 237 1.45 -22.17 0.93
C ASP A 237 1.97 -23.28 0.00
N PRO A 238 2.10 -23.02 -1.31
CA PRO A 238 2.60 -24.02 -2.26
C PRO A 238 4.00 -24.53 -1.93
N PHE A 239 4.83 -23.69 -1.30
CA PHE A 239 6.20 -24.02 -0.93
C PHE A 239 6.31 -24.88 0.34
N ALA A 240 5.24 -24.90 1.16
CA ALA A 240 5.14 -25.75 2.35
C ALA A 240 4.65 -27.17 2.02
N LEU A 241 4.32 -27.47 0.76
CA LEU A 241 4.00 -28.82 0.33
C LEU A 241 5.19 -29.74 0.62
N GLU A 242 5.09 -30.42 1.74
CA GLU A 242 6.11 -31.36 2.18
C GLU A 242 6.23 -32.54 1.23
N THR A 243 7.46 -33.02 1.12
CA THR A 243 7.97 -34.12 0.32
C THR A 243 7.40 -35.50 0.68
N GLY A 244 6.19 -35.60 1.22
CA GLY A 244 5.72 -36.84 1.81
C GLY A 244 4.24 -37.19 1.67
N ARG A 245 3.43 -36.39 0.98
CA ARG A 245 2.11 -36.91 0.60
C ARG A 245 2.26 -37.89 -0.57
N VAL A 246 2.59 -39.10 -0.22
CA VAL A 246 2.17 -40.23 -1.04
C VAL A 246 0.64 -40.13 -1.05
N SER A 247 0.05 -39.83 -2.20
CA SER A 247 -1.41 -39.93 -2.39
C SER A 247 -1.85 -41.26 -1.81
N GLN A 248 -2.98 -41.30 -1.12
CA GLN A 248 -3.53 -42.55 -0.53
C GLN A 248 -3.71 -43.66 -1.59
N GLU A 249 -3.49 -43.36 -2.84
CA GLU A 249 -3.54 -44.27 -4.00
C GLU A 249 -2.17 -44.72 -4.55
N GLY A 250 -1.06 -44.41 -3.83
CA GLY A 250 0.28 -44.89 -4.22
C GLY A 250 0.90 -44.25 -5.47
N GLY A 251 0.32 -43.17 -6.01
CA GLY A 251 0.84 -42.41 -7.15
C GLY A 251 1.83 -41.32 -6.74
N PHE A 252 2.84 -41.13 -7.57
CA PHE A 252 3.79 -40.04 -7.47
C PHE A 252 3.04 -38.70 -7.75
N ASP A 253 3.04 -37.74 -6.81
CA ASP A 253 2.43 -36.43 -7.03
C ASP A 253 3.33 -35.61 -7.98
N MET A 254 3.01 -35.65 -9.27
CA MET A 254 3.75 -34.96 -10.33
C MET A 254 3.74 -33.43 -10.12
N ASP A 255 2.67 -32.86 -9.58
CA ASP A 255 2.50 -31.43 -9.40
C ASP A 255 3.34 -30.92 -8.23
N ALA A 256 3.50 -31.73 -7.17
CA ALA A 256 4.45 -31.43 -6.10
C ALA A 256 5.90 -31.42 -6.62
N MET A 257 6.19 -32.15 -7.70
CA MET A 257 7.50 -32.14 -8.33
C MET A 257 7.79 -30.82 -9.05
N GLY A 258 6.81 -30.24 -9.75
CA GLY A 258 6.93 -28.94 -10.41
C GLY A 258 7.26 -27.82 -9.42
N VAL A 259 6.52 -27.72 -8.33
CA VAL A 259 6.79 -26.73 -7.27
C VAL A 259 8.19 -26.92 -6.64
N ARG A 260 8.66 -28.16 -6.49
CA ARG A 260 10.04 -28.44 -6.01
C ARG A 260 11.09 -27.91 -6.98
N VAL A 261 10.89 -28.12 -8.28
CA VAL A 261 11.80 -27.59 -9.29
C VAL A 261 11.83 -26.07 -9.23
N VAL A 262 10.66 -25.43 -9.14
CA VAL A 262 10.56 -23.97 -8.93
C VAL A 262 11.37 -23.54 -7.70
N LYS A 263 11.12 -24.17 -6.54
CA LYS A 263 11.82 -23.88 -5.29
C LYS A 263 13.34 -24.05 -5.39
N SER A 264 13.81 -25.07 -6.12
CA SER A 264 15.23 -25.36 -6.29
C SER A 264 15.95 -24.41 -7.24
N LYS A 265 15.21 -23.73 -8.12
CA LYS A 265 15.75 -22.83 -9.16
C LYS A 265 15.55 -21.37 -8.88
N ALA A 266 14.60 -21.02 -7.99
CA ALA A 266 14.42 -19.65 -7.53
C ALA A 266 15.64 -19.18 -6.74
N LYS A 267 16.12 -17.96 -7.01
CA LYS A 267 17.17 -17.31 -6.21
C LYS A 267 16.68 -17.01 -4.81
N ASP A 268 15.41 -16.61 -4.73
CA ASP A 268 14.73 -16.29 -3.48
C ASP A 268 13.23 -16.47 -3.68
N PHE A 269 12.52 -16.86 -2.63
CA PHE A 269 11.06 -16.96 -2.67
C PHE A 269 10.48 -16.57 -1.31
N PHE A 270 9.29 -15.98 -1.33
CA PHE A 270 8.61 -15.50 -0.15
C PHE A 270 7.11 -15.75 -0.26
N TYR A 271 6.50 -16.27 0.80
CA TYR A 271 5.06 -16.43 0.93
C TYR A 271 4.54 -15.64 2.11
N ARG A 272 3.42 -14.95 1.92
CA ARG A 272 2.73 -14.21 2.97
C ARG A 272 1.23 -14.18 2.73
N ARG A 273 0.44 -14.36 3.81
CA ARG A 273 -0.99 -14.08 3.79
C ARG A 273 -1.29 -12.74 4.45
N TYR A 274 -2.04 -11.89 3.77
CA TYR A 274 -2.44 -10.59 4.28
C TYR A 274 -3.79 -10.17 3.71
N GLY A 275 -4.72 -9.69 4.59
CA GLY A 275 -6.01 -9.12 4.17
C GLY A 275 -6.92 -10.07 3.39
N GLY A 276 -6.82 -11.39 3.61
CA GLY A 276 -7.61 -12.39 2.89
C GLY A 276 -6.96 -12.89 1.59
N PHE A 277 -5.82 -12.35 1.19
CA PHE A 277 -5.07 -12.77 0.00
C PHE A 277 -3.82 -13.54 0.40
N ASN A 278 -3.47 -14.56 -0.38
CA ASN A 278 -2.14 -15.14 -0.38
C ASN A 278 -1.27 -14.33 -1.35
N SER A 279 -0.01 -14.14 -1.03
CA SER A 279 0.96 -13.45 -1.88
C SER A 279 2.27 -14.23 -1.89
N LEU A 280 2.67 -14.66 -3.09
CA LEU A 280 3.93 -15.33 -3.34
C LEU A 280 4.81 -14.40 -4.17
N VAL A 281 6.08 -14.38 -3.85
CA VAL A 281 7.11 -13.67 -4.62
C VAL A 281 8.22 -14.64 -4.92
N VAL A 282 8.60 -14.73 -6.19
CA VAL A 282 9.68 -15.62 -6.67
C VAL A 282 10.66 -14.79 -7.49
N LYS A 283 11.94 -14.83 -7.12
CA LYS A 283 13.02 -14.18 -7.87
C LYS A 283 13.75 -15.21 -8.73
N ILE A 284 13.89 -14.94 -10.02
CA ILE A 284 14.48 -15.82 -11.03
C ILE A 284 15.70 -15.17 -11.67
#